data_18eedcca09bf0ec8136d065fafe63977
#
_entry.id   18eedcca09bf0ec8136d065fafe63977
#
_cell.length_a   1.000
_cell.length_b   1.000
_cell.length_c   1.000
_cell.angle_alpha   90.00
_cell.angle_beta   90.00
_cell.angle_gamma   90.00
#
_symmetry.space_group_name_H-M   'P 1'
#
loop_
_entity.id
_entity.type
_entity.pdbx_description
1 polymer ?
#
loop_
_entity_poly.entity_id
_entity_poly.type
_entity_poly.pdbx_seq_one_letter_code
_entity_poly.pdbx_strand_id
1 'polypeptide(L)'
;MKRLPLLGILLFGACVDPRQAEFPKPAAPPPPVTVIEVKDPNFEAVVIEAVPNIDDEGVSFTKIFVDGMEMGKTSVGPRSQEKHARLKLPAGNQPVRLEHWLLPPIGEWTRLPEPLQPRERFVRIENGTIARLTLRYGPDGVPSLALSRDSAPKP
;
A
#
# COMPACT_ATOMS: atom_id res chain seq x y z
N MET A 1 -34.10 -69.87 32.94
CA MET A 1 -33.23 -68.91 33.63
C MET A 1 -32.09 -68.60 32.68
N LYS A 2 -32.17 -67.49 31.92
CA LYS A 2 -31.10 -67.01 31.02
C LYS A 2 -30.69 -65.60 31.47
N ARG A 3 -29.46 -65.44 31.94
CA ARG A 3 -28.92 -64.15 32.37
C ARG A 3 -28.38 -63.40 31.16
N LEU A 4 -28.84 -62.18 30.92
CA LEU A 4 -28.28 -61.24 29.93
C LEU A 4 -27.07 -60.53 30.56
N PRO A 5 -25.94 -60.36 29.86
CA PRO A 5 -24.90 -59.48 30.30
C PRO A 5 -25.16 -58.03 29.88
N LEU A 6 -24.96 -57.13 30.83
CA LEU A 6 -25.08 -55.69 30.69
C LEU A 6 -23.82 -55.19 29.94
N LEU A 7 -24.00 -54.63 28.74
CA LEU A 7 -22.95 -54.05 27.94
C LEU A 7 -22.76 -52.58 28.37
N GLY A 8 -21.67 -52.32 29.11
CA GLY A 8 -21.31 -50.97 29.52
C GLY A 8 -20.71 -50.17 28.33
N ILE A 9 -21.38 -49.09 27.92
CA ILE A 9 -20.87 -48.16 26.94
C ILE A 9 -19.97 -47.15 27.67
N LEU A 10 -18.67 -47.23 27.45
CA LEU A 10 -17.71 -46.22 27.86
C LEU A 10 -17.74 -45.08 26.87
N LEU A 11 -18.35 -43.96 27.24
CA LEU A 11 -18.29 -42.68 26.53
C LEU A 11 -16.92 -42.05 26.86
N PHE A 12 -15.99 -42.15 25.94
CA PHE A 12 -14.77 -41.32 25.96
C PHE A 12 -15.15 -39.89 25.54
N GLY A 13 -15.35 -39.01 26.51
CA GLY A 13 -15.43 -37.57 26.30
C GLY A 13 -14.06 -37.06 25.90
N ALA A 14 -13.87 -36.76 24.62
CA ALA A 14 -12.72 -36.01 24.15
C ALA A 14 -12.84 -34.57 24.68
N CYS A 15 -12.14 -34.26 25.78
CA CYS A 15 -11.92 -32.88 26.18
C CYS A 15 -11.05 -32.21 25.12
N VAL A 16 -11.67 -31.45 24.24
CA VAL A 16 -10.94 -30.50 23.38
C VAL A 16 -10.47 -29.37 24.28
N ASP A 17 -9.16 -29.24 24.45
CA ASP A 17 -8.54 -28.17 25.23
C ASP A 17 -8.78 -26.82 24.53
N PRO A 18 -9.55 -25.88 25.14
CA PRO A 18 -9.88 -24.59 24.52
C PRO A 18 -8.70 -23.61 24.49
N ARG A 19 -7.48 -24.06 24.87
CA ARG A 19 -6.28 -23.19 24.94
C ARG A 19 -5.42 -23.17 23.68
N GLN A 20 -5.80 -23.88 22.63
CA GLN A 20 -5.13 -23.79 21.32
C GLN A 20 -5.90 -22.90 20.32
N ALA A 21 -6.48 -21.80 20.75
CA ALA A 21 -6.75 -20.73 19.83
C ALA A 21 -5.38 -20.14 19.43
N GLU A 22 -4.81 -20.64 18.35
CA GLU A 22 -3.67 -20.00 17.72
C GLU A 22 -4.09 -18.58 17.38
N PHE A 23 -3.58 -17.62 18.15
CA PHE A 23 -3.68 -16.22 17.76
C PHE A 23 -3.05 -16.09 16.39
N PRO A 24 -3.72 -15.44 15.40
CA PRO A 24 -3.13 -15.22 14.10
C PRO A 24 -1.77 -14.56 14.30
N LYS A 25 -0.73 -15.21 13.77
CA LYS A 25 0.65 -14.70 13.83
C LYS A 25 0.64 -13.27 13.28
N PRO A 26 1.14 -12.26 14.02
CA PRO A 26 1.20 -10.90 13.52
C PRO A 26 1.85 -10.91 12.14
N ALA A 27 1.23 -10.26 11.16
CA ALA A 27 1.82 -10.11 9.83
C ALA A 27 3.26 -9.60 9.99
N ALA A 28 4.20 -10.23 9.28
CA ALA A 28 5.58 -9.81 9.34
C ALA A 28 5.68 -8.30 9.07
N PRO A 29 6.45 -7.53 9.85
CA PRO A 29 6.60 -6.11 9.61
C PRO A 29 7.05 -5.90 8.15
N PRO A 30 6.54 -4.88 7.45
CA PRO A 30 6.98 -4.59 6.10
C PRO A 30 8.50 -4.43 6.10
N PRO A 31 9.20 -4.90 5.05
CA PRO A 31 10.65 -4.78 4.99
C PRO A 31 11.03 -3.31 5.15
N PRO A 32 12.12 -3.00 5.88
CA PRO A 32 12.55 -1.64 6.11
C PRO A 32 12.65 -0.89 4.79
N VAL A 33 11.95 0.23 4.69
CA VAL A 33 11.97 1.08 3.50
C VAL A 33 13.32 1.77 3.49
N THR A 34 14.25 1.26 2.72
CA THR A 34 15.46 2.01 2.40
C THR A 34 15.02 3.17 1.50
N VAL A 35 14.93 4.37 2.07
CA VAL A 35 14.76 5.60 1.28
C VAL A 35 16.08 5.77 0.53
N ILE A 36 16.08 5.36 -0.74
CA ILE A 36 17.21 5.65 -1.62
C ILE A 36 17.13 7.15 -1.90
N GLU A 37 18.03 7.91 -1.30
CA GLU A 37 18.16 9.34 -1.60
C GLU A 37 18.67 9.46 -3.05
N VAL A 38 17.77 9.88 -3.92
CA VAL A 38 18.08 10.05 -5.34
C VAL A 38 18.79 11.38 -5.53
N LYS A 39 20.02 11.34 -6.03
CA LYS A 39 20.77 12.55 -6.39
C LYS A 39 20.08 13.24 -7.58
N ASP A 40 19.84 14.55 -7.44
CA ASP A 40 19.22 15.40 -8.47
C ASP A 40 17.90 14.83 -9.04
N PRO A 41 16.87 14.63 -8.21
CA PRO A 41 15.59 14.13 -8.68
C PRO A 41 14.95 15.11 -9.67
N ASN A 42 14.29 14.60 -10.70
CA ASN A 42 13.52 15.40 -11.66
C ASN A 42 12.06 14.99 -11.75
N PHE A 43 11.66 14.02 -10.92
CA PHE A 43 10.29 13.57 -10.76
C PHE A 43 9.98 13.36 -9.26
N GLU A 44 8.81 13.81 -8.84
CA GLU A 44 8.28 13.59 -7.49
C GLU A 44 6.83 13.09 -7.58
N ALA A 45 6.55 11.98 -6.91
CA ALA A 45 5.18 11.54 -6.65
C ALA A 45 4.79 11.92 -5.23
N VAL A 46 3.64 12.56 -5.08
CA VAL A 46 3.05 12.94 -3.78
C VAL A 46 1.70 12.26 -3.65
N VAL A 47 1.44 11.62 -2.53
CA VAL A 47 0.18 10.93 -2.26
C VAL A 47 -0.47 11.49 -1.02
N ILE A 48 -1.72 11.92 -1.16
CA ILE A 48 -2.55 12.52 -0.12
C ILE A 48 -3.87 11.76 -0.07
N GLU A 49 -4.24 11.27 1.09
CA GLU A 49 -5.47 10.51 1.29
C GLU A 49 -6.37 11.24 2.31
N ALA A 50 -7.63 11.47 1.95
CA ALA A 50 -8.64 11.91 2.91
C ALA A 50 -9.11 10.68 3.71
N VAL A 51 -8.81 10.66 5.01
CA VAL A 51 -9.21 9.58 5.91
C VAL A 51 -10.34 10.08 6.80
N PRO A 52 -11.58 9.59 6.62
CA PRO A 52 -12.73 10.08 7.37
C PRO A 52 -12.69 9.69 8.86
N ASN A 53 -12.04 8.58 9.20
CA ASN A 53 -11.86 8.13 10.57
C ASN A 53 -10.40 7.67 10.78
N ILE A 54 -9.69 8.38 11.67
CA ILE A 54 -8.27 8.11 11.96
C ILE A 54 -8.09 6.78 12.68
N ASP A 55 -9.05 6.34 13.47
CA ASP A 55 -8.95 5.08 14.22
C ASP A 55 -8.93 3.85 13.31
N ASP A 56 -9.51 3.97 12.11
CA ASP A 56 -9.59 2.90 11.10
C ASP A 56 -8.69 3.17 9.87
N GLU A 57 -7.74 4.09 9.97
CA GLU A 57 -7.03 4.56 8.78
C GLU A 57 -6.16 3.50 8.09
N GLY A 58 -5.56 2.58 8.84
CA GLY A 58 -4.61 1.63 8.31
C GLY A 58 -3.32 2.28 7.78
N VAL A 59 -2.57 1.53 6.99
CA VAL A 59 -1.28 1.93 6.42
C VAL A 59 -1.32 1.81 4.91
N SER A 60 -0.66 2.70 4.19
CA SER A 60 -0.62 2.64 2.72
C SER A 60 0.75 3.00 2.14
N PHE A 61 0.94 2.65 0.88
CA PHE A 61 2.04 3.11 0.02
C PHE A 61 1.63 3.04 -1.45
N THR A 62 2.40 3.69 -2.30
CA THR A 62 2.15 3.70 -3.76
C THR A 62 3.41 3.28 -4.49
N LYS A 63 3.31 2.28 -5.37
CA LYS A 63 4.35 1.90 -6.33
C LYS A 63 4.29 2.81 -7.55
N ILE A 64 5.44 3.08 -8.12
CA ILE A 64 5.59 3.94 -9.29
C ILE A 64 6.21 3.11 -10.41
N PHE A 65 5.47 2.99 -11.49
CA PHE A 65 5.89 2.33 -12.71
C PHE A 65 6.12 3.36 -13.81
N VAL A 66 7.23 3.23 -14.51
CA VAL A 66 7.55 4.04 -15.69
C VAL A 66 7.85 3.08 -16.83
N ASP A 67 7.17 3.27 -17.94
CA ASP A 67 7.27 2.36 -19.09
C ASP A 67 7.06 0.88 -18.69
N GLY A 68 6.10 0.63 -17.80
CA GLY A 68 5.76 -0.69 -17.28
C GLY A 68 6.72 -1.27 -16.23
N MET A 69 7.86 -0.66 -15.96
CA MET A 69 8.83 -1.12 -14.97
C MET A 69 8.64 -0.41 -13.62
N GLU A 70 8.69 -1.16 -12.51
CA GLU A 70 8.66 -0.58 -11.16
C GLU A 70 9.97 0.19 -10.91
N MET A 71 9.87 1.52 -10.82
CA MET A 71 11.01 2.42 -10.61
C MET A 71 11.20 2.82 -9.15
N GLY A 72 10.15 2.68 -8.34
CA GLY A 72 10.20 3.02 -6.92
C GLY A 72 8.84 2.97 -6.25
N LYS A 73 8.83 3.37 -4.99
CA LYS A 73 7.60 3.48 -4.20
C LYS A 73 7.70 4.64 -3.22
N THR A 74 6.56 5.14 -2.75
CA THR A 74 6.51 6.11 -1.65
C THR A 74 6.93 5.48 -0.33
N SER A 75 7.14 6.30 0.69
CA SER A 75 7.22 5.82 2.06
C SER A 75 5.96 5.01 2.42
N VAL A 76 6.12 4.05 3.33
CA VAL A 76 5.02 3.31 3.95
C VAL A 76 4.65 4.03 5.24
N GLY A 77 3.38 4.32 5.46
CA GLY A 77 2.94 5.01 6.66
C GLY A 77 1.42 5.11 6.77
N PRO A 78 0.90 5.70 7.87
CA PRO A 78 -0.51 5.95 8.05
C PRO A 78 -1.14 6.64 6.83
N ARG A 79 -2.39 6.35 6.53
CA ARG A 79 -3.07 6.94 5.36
C ARG A 79 -3.20 8.46 5.48
N SER A 80 -3.42 8.98 6.68
CA SER A 80 -3.48 10.42 6.96
C SER A 80 -2.17 11.17 6.69
N GLN A 81 -1.05 10.46 6.64
CA GLN A 81 0.26 11.04 6.36
C GLN A 81 0.47 11.24 4.87
N GLU A 82 0.90 12.43 4.47
CA GLU A 82 1.38 12.70 3.11
C GLU A 82 2.65 11.86 2.82
N LYS A 83 2.69 11.22 1.65
CA LYS A 83 3.76 10.31 1.25
C LYS A 83 4.44 10.81 -0.01
N HIS A 84 5.75 10.67 -0.06
CA HIS A 84 6.58 11.14 -1.16
C HIS A 84 7.44 10.04 -1.74
N ALA A 85 7.73 10.16 -3.03
CA ALA A 85 8.82 9.45 -3.68
C ALA A 85 9.49 10.37 -4.69
N ARG A 86 10.82 10.38 -4.71
CA ARG A 86 11.62 11.17 -5.65
C ARG A 86 12.45 10.24 -6.53
N LEU A 87 12.38 10.47 -7.83
CA LEU A 87 13.06 9.64 -8.83
C LEU A 87 13.85 10.50 -9.79
N LYS A 88 14.86 9.88 -10.41
CA LYS A 88 15.55 10.41 -11.58
C LYS A 88 15.08 9.63 -12.80
N LEU A 89 14.35 10.29 -13.69
CA LEU A 89 13.79 9.71 -14.90
C LEU A 89 14.50 10.26 -16.14
N PRO A 90 14.56 9.51 -17.24
CA PRO A 90 15.02 10.01 -18.52
C PRO A 90 14.20 11.20 -18.99
N ALA A 91 14.83 12.20 -19.63
CA ALA A 91 14.12 13.31 -20.23
C ALA A 91 13.20 12.82 -21.36
N GLY A 92 12.07 13.51 -21.56
CA GLY A 92 11.06 13.16 -22.55
C GLY A 92 9.69 12.84 -21.96
N ASN A 93 8.79 12.35 -22.77
CA ASN A 93 7.47 11.89 -22.33
C ASN A 93 7.55 10.49 -21.75
N GLN A 94 7.25 10.35 -20.48
CA GLN A 94 7.29 9.08 -19.75
C GLN A 94 5.88 8.64 -19.40
N PRO A 95 5.45 7.41 -19.76
CA PRO A 95 4.20 6.85 -19.26
C PRO A 95 4.40 6.45 -17.78
N VAL A 96 3.69 7.14 -16.89
CA VAL A 96 3.76 6.92 -15.44
C VAL A 96 2.45 6.32 -14.96
N ARG A 97 2.53 5.14 -14.36
CA ARG A 97 1.42 4.48 -13.68
C ARG A 97 1.73 4.38 -12.20
N LEU A 98 0.76 4.77 -11.39
CA LEU A 98 0.80 4.63 -9.94
C LEU A 98 -0.08 3.44 -9.54
N GLU A 99 0.37 2.68 -8.56
CA GLU A 99 -0.37 1.53 -8.03
C GLU A 99 -0.44 1.62 -6.52
N HIS A 100 -1.63 1.88 -6.01
CA HIS A 100 -1.83 2.13 -4.59
C HIS A 100 -2.19 0.86 -3.83
N TRP A 101 -1.53 0.67 -2.68
CA TRP A 101 -1.64 -0.48 -1.80
C TRP A 101 -2.05 -0.05 -0.41
N LEU A 102 -2.92 -0.83 0.20
CA LEU A 102 -3.49 -0.58 1.52
C LEU A 102 -3.32 -1.80 2.42
N LEU A 103 -2.93 -1.56 3.65
CA LEU A 103 -3.02 -2.50 4.76
C LEU A 103 -4.06 -1.96 5.74
N PRO A 104 -5.27 -2.56 5.81
CA PRO A 104 -6.27 -2.18 6.81
C PRO A 104 -5.76 -2.51 8.22
N PRO A 105 -6.36 -1.97 9.29
CA PRO A 105 -5.98 -2.28 10.68
C PRO A 105 -6.01 -3.78 10.99
N ILE A 106 -6.91 -4.52 10.34
CA ILE A 106 -7.01 -5.98 10.41
C ILE A 106 -7.02 -6.52 8.98
N GLY A 107 -6.04 -7.34 8.61
CA GLY A 107 -5.98 -7.95 7.28
C GLY A 107 -4.56 -8.02 6.72
N GLU A 108 -4.48 -8.07 5.40
CA GLU A 108 -3.22 -8.19 4.64
C GLU A 108 -3.07 -7.02 3.66
N TRP A 109 -1.85 -6.84 3.15
CA TRP A 109 -1.59 -5.90 2.07
C TRP A 109 -2.43 -6.23 0.85
N THR A 110 -3.26 -5.28 0.45
CA THR A 110 -4.15 -5.42 -0.69
C THR A 110 -3.94 -4.28 -1.67
N ARG A 111 -3.77 -4.62 -2.94
CA ARG A 111 -3.82 -3.64 -4.02
C ARG A 111 -5.27 -3.13 -4.15
N LEU A 112 -5.47 -1.83 -4.23
CA LEU A 112 -6.81 -1.31 -4.50
C LEU A 112 -7.36 -1.87 -5.83
N PRO A 113 -8.67 -2.12 -5.91
CA PRO A 113 -9.30 -2.59 -7.14
C PRO A 113 -9.15 -1.57 -8.27
N GLU A 114 -9.16 -2.04 -9.52
CA GLU A 114 -8.89 -1.22 -10.71
C GLU A 114 -9.69 0.09 -10.80
N PRO A 115 -10.99 0.14 -10.45
CA PRO A 115 -11.76 1.39 -10.49
C PRO A 115 -11.24 2.48 -9.51
N LEU A 116 -10.54 2.07 -8.46
CA LEU A 116 -9.95 2.97 -7.45
C LEU A 116 -8.45 3.19 -7.67
N GLN A 117 -7.86 2.60 -8.72
CA GLN A 117 -6.49 2.90 -9.12
C GLN A 117 -6.44 4.17 -9.97
N PRO A 118 -5.40 5.00 -9.80
CA PRO A 118 -5.20 6.14 -10.69
C PRO A 118 -4.90 5.67 -12.11
N ARG A 119 -5.44 6.38 -13.09
CA ARG A 119 -5.14 6.10 -14.51
C ARG A 119 -3.70 6.47 -14.83
N GLU A 120 -3.09 5.72 -15.76
CA GLU A 120 -1.79 6.07 -16.30
C GLU A 120 -1.78 7.49 -16.90
N ARG A 121 -0.67 8.19 -16.73
CA ARG A 121 -0.45 9.55 -17.24
C ARG A 121 0.88 9.65 -17.96
N PHE A 122 0.89 10.35 -19.09
CA PHE A 122 2.13 10.78 -19.69
C PHE A 122 2.66 12.03 -18.96
N VAL A 123 3.88 11.92 -18.46
CA VAL A 123 4.58 12.99 -17.75
C VAL A 123 5.79 13.39 -18.56
N ARG A 124 5.85 14.66 -18.99
CA ARG A 124 7.00 15.21 -19.68
C ARG A 124 8.06 15.60 -18.66
N ILE A 125 9.22 14.94 -18.75
CA ILE A 125 10.39 15.20 -17.93
C ILE A 125 11.33 16.16 -18.67
N GLU A 126 11.65 17.29 -18.05
CA GLU A 126 12.48 18.36 -18.62
C GLU A 126 13.69 18.62 -17.72
N ASN A 127 14.83 18.93 -18.34
CA ASN A 127 16.05 19.27 -17.58
C ASN A 127 15.85 20.56 -16.78
N GLY A 128 16.38 20.59 -15.55
CA GLY A 128 16.30 21.76 -14.68
C GLY A 128 14.93 21.99 -14.04
N THR A 129 13.99 21.03 -14.16
CA THR A 129 12.68 21.07 -13.50
C THR A 129 12.41 19.79 -12.76
N ILE A 130 11.50 19.85 -11.78
CA ILE A 130 10.93 18.68 -11.11
C ILE A 130 9.47 18.58 -11.54
N ALA A 131 9.12 17.51 -12.24
CA ALA A 131 7.74 17.18 -12.53
C ALA A 131 7.13 16.54 -11.29
N ARG A 132 6.11 17.17 -10.70
CA ARG A 132 5.41 16.66 -9.53
C ARG A 132 4.05 16.10 -9.92
N LEU A 133 3.84 14.81 -9.67
CA LEU A 133 2.56 14.12 -9.86
C LEU A 133 1.89 13.91 -8.49
N THR A 134 0.80 14.62 -8.24
CA THR A 134 0.07 14.53 -6.97
C THR A 134 -1.16 13.65 -7.16
N LEU A 135 -1.19 12.54 -6.43
CA LEU A 135 -2.34 11.64 -6.31
C LEU A 135 -3.12 12.01 -5.05
N ARG A 136 -4.40 12.30 -5.21
CA ARG A 136 -5.32 12.56 -4.09
C ARG A 136 -6.45 11.55 -4.10
N TYR A 137 -6.73 10.95 -2.95
CA TYR A 137 -7.94 10.19 -2.70
C TYR A 137 -8.90 11.07 -1.90
N GLY A 138 -10.10 11.31 -2.45
CA GLY A 138 -11.17 11.99 -1.74
C GLY A 138 -11.79 11.11 -0.63
N PRO A 139 -12.71 11.66 0.16
CA PRO A 139 -13.43 10.89 1.18
C PRO A 139 -14.30 9.75 0.61
N ASP A 140 -14.63 9.83 -0.68
CA ASP A 140 -15.30 8.78 -1.46
C ASP A 140 -14.35 7.69 -1.97
N GLY A 141 -13.04 7.81 -1.72
CA GLY A 141 -12.01 6.90 -2.19
C GLY A 141 -11.67 7.04 -3.67
N VAL A 142 -12.24 8.02 -4.38
CA VAL A 142 -11.97 8.22 -5.81
C VAL A 142 -10.63 8.93 -6.01
N PRO A 143 -9.72 8.38 -6.85
CA PRO A 143 -8.44 9.00 -7.11
C PRO A 143 -8.54 10.19 -8.08
N SER A 144 -7.79 11.22 -7.80
CA SER A 144 -7.54 12.33 -8.74
C SER A 144 -6.04 12.56 -8.90
N LEU A 145 -5.61 12.90 -10.11
CA LEU A 145 -4.20 13.16 -10.44
C LEU A 145 -4.03 14.61 -10.93
N ALA A 146 -3.11 15.32 -10.30
CA ALA A 146 -2.67 16.64 -10.71
C ALA A 146 -1.18 16.61 -11.07
N LEU A 147 -0.79 17.26 -12.16
CA LEU A 147 0.59 17.43 -12.58
C LEU A 147 0.99 18.90 -12.44
N SER A 148 2.07 19.16 -11.74
CA SER A 148 2.72 20.47 -11.67
C SER A 148 4.20 20.37 -12.00
N ARG A 149 4.86 21.51 -12.20
CA ARG A 149 6.30 21.60 -12.42
C ARG A 149 6.88 22.70 -11.57
N ASP A 150 7.95 22.37 -10.89
CA ASP A 150 8.72 23.31 -10.11
C ASP A 150 10.13 23.46 -10.73
N SER A 151 10.70 24.64 -10.65
CA SER A 151 12.11 24.81 -11.01
C SER A 151 12.97 23.99 -10.04
N ALA A 152 13.92 23.23 -10.56
CA ALA A 152 14.87 22.53 -9.68
C ALA A 152 15.65 23.58 -8.86
N PRO A 153 15.93 23.32 -7.58
CA PRO A 153 16.80 24.20 -6.80
C PRO A 153 18.13 24.30 -7.52
N LYS A 154 18.62 25.54 -7.70
CA LYS A 154 19.99 25.74 -8.23
C LYS A 154 20.97 25.15 -7.23
N PRO A 155 22.00 24.42 -7.68
CA PRO A 155 23.06 23.87 -6.84
C PRO A 155 23.85 24.98 -6.11
#